data_5cc9782f84d2d04f6fb140ce08b5ec97
#
_entry.id   5cc9782f84d2d04f6fb140ce08b5ec97
#
_cell.length_a   1.000
_cell.length_b   1.000
_cell.length_c   1.000
_cell.angle_alpha   90.00
_cell.angle_beta   90.00
_cell.angle_gamma   90.00
#
_symmetry.space_group_name_H-M   'P 1'
#
loop_
_entity.id
_entity.type
_entity.pdbx_description
1 polymer ?
#
loop_
_entity_poly.entity_id
_entity_poly.type
_entity_poly.pdbx_seq_one_letter_code
_entity_poly.pdbx_strand_id
1 'polypeptide(L)'
;MRSGGVFFLWCGGGFFFLVFFFFFPPPPAGILELLKRYHIETQGKHCVVLGRSNIVGKPMATLMMQKSYPGDCTVTVCHSRSKNLKEMCLSADIIIVALGVPEFLKGDMVKEGAVIVDVGTTRMPSSITKSGFKLTGDVLFNEVAPKCSYITPVPGGVGPMTIISLMRNTLLAGKKAIYK
;
A
#
# COMPACT_ATOMS: atom_id res chain seq x y z
N MET A 1 15.55 22.22 12.13
CA MET A 1 14.57 22.15 13.25
C MET A 1 13.60 21.02 12.99
N ARG A 2 13.74 19.91 13.71
CA ARG A 2 12.86 18.73 13.57
C ARG A 2 11.80 18.84 14.66
N SER A 3 10.58 19.22 14.30
CA SER A 3 9.44 19.16 15.21
C SER A 3 8.86 17.76 15.21
N GLY A 4 9.28 16.93 16.13
CA GLY A 4 8.60 15.68 16.46
C GLY A 4 7.30 15.99 17.18
N GLY A 5 6.19 16.07 16.43
CA GLY A 5 4.86 16.21 17.03
C GLY A 5 4.43 14.87 17.62
N VAL A 6 4.39 14.79 18.95
CA VAL A 6 3.77 13.65 19.66
C VAL A 6 2.26 13.87 19.65
N PHE A 7 1.55 13.12 18.83
CA PHE A 7 0.09 13.09 18.88
C PHE A 7 -0.35 11.97 19.85
N PHE A 8 -0.83 12.36 21.01
CA PHE A 8 -1.50 11.45 21.94
C PHE A 8 -2.94 11.24 21.49
N LEU A 9 -3.25 10.10 20.88
CA LEU A 9 -4.62 9.60 20.82
C LEU A 9 -4.77 8.50 21.86
N TRP A 10 -5.49 8.80 22.94
CA TRP A 10 -5.83 7.82 23.96
C TRP A 10 -6.99 6.96 23.45
N CYS A 11 -6.72 5.68 23.21
CA CYS A 11 -7.75 4.66 23.06
C CYS A 11 -7.26 3.39 23.76
N GLY A 12 -8.07 2.85 24.66
CA GLY A 12 -7.74 1.77 25.59
C GLY A 12 -7.14 0.54 24.92
N GLY A 13 -5.85 0.33 25.15
CA GLY A 13 -5.02 -0.72 24.56
C GLY A 13 -3.56 -0.27 24.43
N GLY A 14 -3.03 0.31 25.49
CA GLY A 14 -1.86 1.18 25.53
C GLY A 14 -0.50 0.63 25.07
N PHE A 15 -0.34 -0.61 24.58
CA PHE A 15 0.98 -1.13 24.22
C PHE A 15 1.22 -1.25 22.70
N PHE A 16 0.16 -1.37 21.92
CA PHE A 16 0.30 -1.56 20.46
C PHE A 16 0.59 -0.24 19.71
N PHE A 17 0.29 0.90 20.29
CA PHE A 17 0.40 2.21 19.64
C PHE A 17 1.81 2.80 19.65
N LEU A 18 2.62 2.46 20.64
CA LEU A 18 3.99 3.00 20.75
C LEU A 18 4.93 2.44 19.68
N VAL A 19 4.69 1.20 19.26
CA VAL A 19 5.49 0.56 18.20
C VAL A 19 5.21 1.18 16.82
N PHE A 20 4.01 1.74 16.60
CA PHE A 20 3.62 2.35 15.32
C PHE A 20 4.34 3.65 15.01
N PHE A 21 4.85 4.37 15.99
CA PHE A 21 5.53 5.66 15.78
C PHE A 21 7.00 5.50 15.38
N PHE A 22 7.63 4.39 15.70
CA PHE A 22 9.03 4.15 15.43
C PHE A 22 9.27 3.17 14.29
N PHE A 23 8.32 2.29 14.00
CA PHE A 23 8.42 1.32 12.91
C PHE A 23 7.18 1.43 12.03
N PHE A 24 7.38 1.86 10.79
CA PHE A 24 6.31 1.70 9.81
C PHE A 24 6.06 0.20 9.59
N PRO A 25 4.79 -0.23 9.52
CA PRO A 25 4.49 -1.59 9.11
C PRO A 25 5.24 -1.93 7.82
N PRO A 26 5.89 -3.10 7.75
CA PRO A 26 6.76 -3.42 6.62
C PRO A 26 6.11 -3.26 5.23
N PRO A 27 4.84 -3.69 4.98
CA PRO A 27 4.24 -3.52 3.67
C PRO A 27 4.06 -2.04 3.27
N PRO A 28 3.46 -1.15 4.09
CA PRO A 28 3.40 0.28 3.81
C PRO A 28 4.76 0.95 3.61
N ALA A 29 5.74 0.60 4.44
CA ALA A 29 7.10 1.12 4.28
C ALA A 29 7.72 0.72 2.93
N GLY A 30 7.51 -0.52 2.50
CA GLY A 30 7.95 -1.02 1.20
C GLY A 30 7.27 -0.29 0.04
N ILE A 31 5.98 0.02 0.15
CA ILE A 31 5.24 0.77 -0.86
C ILE A 31 5.79 2.20 -0.99
N LEU A 32 6.01 2.90 0.12
CA LEU A 32 6.62 4.23 0.08
C LEU A 32 8.00 4.20 -0.57
N GLU A 33 8.81 3.19 -0.27
CA GLU A 33 10.13 3.05 -0.89
C GLU A 33 10.02 2.80 -2.41
N LEU A 34 9.04 2.03 -2.88
CA LEU A 34 8.76 1.85 -4.30
C LEU A 34 8.38 3.19 -4.95
N LEU A 35 7.39 3.89 -4.42
CA LEU A 35 6.96 5.18 -4.95
C LEU A 35 8.13 6.17 -5.04
N LYS A 36 9.00 6.18 -4.02
CA LYS A 36 10.18 7.03 -3.99
C LYS A 36 11.21 6.68 -5.07
N ARG A 37 11.54 5.39 -5.22
CA ARG A 37 12.56 4.92 -6.18
C ARG A 37 12.15 5.09 -7.62
N TYR A 38 10.86 4.98 -7.90
CA TYR A 38 10.31 5.22 -9.23
C TYR A 38 9.95 6.68 -9.46
N HIS A 39 10.30 7.58 -8.52
CA HIS A 39 10.04 9.03 -8.59
C HIS A 39 8.57 9.35 -8.90
N ILE A 40 7.65 8.56 -8.33
CA ILE A 40 6.22 8.77 -8.52
C ILE A 40 5.81 10.06 -7.81
N GLU A 41 5.28 11.00 -8.56
CA GLU A 41 4.74 12.24 -8.01
C GLU A 41 3.47 11.95 -7.21
N THR A 42 3.48 12.29 -5.93
CA THR A 42 2.36 12.02 -5.02
C THR A 42 1.68 13.28 -4.51
N GLN A 43 2.40 14.41 -4.48
CA GLN A 43 1.90 15.66 -3.94
C GLN A 43 0.68 16.18 -4.71
N GLY A 44 -0.41 16.45 -4.00
CA GLY A 44 -1.66 16.95 -4.58
C GLY A 44 -2.44 15.90 -5.39
N LYS A 45 -1.94 14.67 -5.53
CA LYS A 45 -2.63 13.58 -6.24
C LYS A 45 -3.77 12.99 -5.42
N HIS A 46 -4.76 12.44 -6.10
CA HIS A 46 -5.83 11.67 -5.46
C HIS A 46 -5.41 10.21 -5.33
N CYS A 47 -5.26 9.74 -4.10
CA CYS A 47 -4.91 8.37 -3.76
C CYS A 47 -6.13 7.62 -3.22
N VAL A 48 -6.52 6.53 -3.87
CA VAL A 48 -7.57 5.62 -3.38
C VAL A 48 -6.93 4.38 -2.78
N VAL A 49 -7.25 4.10 -1.52
CA VAL A 49 -6.81 2.90 -0.81
C VAL A 49 -7.99 1.92 -0.72
N LEU A 50 -7.90 0.81 -1.44
CA LEU A 50 -8.88 -0.26 -1.40
C LEU A 50 -8.53 -1.24 -0.28
N GLY A 51 -9.30 -1.19 0.80
CA GLY A 51 -9.09 -1.97 2.01
C GLY A 51 -8.78 -1.09 3.22
N ARG A 52 -9.17 -1.57 4.41
CA ARG A 52 -9.00 -0.85 5.69
C ARG A 52 -8.42 -1.73 6.79
N SER A 53 -7.57 -2.67 6.43
CA SER A 53 -6.88 -3.52 7.40
C SER A 53 -5.95 -2.70 8.30
N ASN A 54 -5.71 -3.19 9.52
CA ASN A 54 -4.79 -2.52 10.46
C ASN A 54 -3.32 -2.65 10.01
N ILE A 55 -3.01 -3.60 9.12
CA ILE A 55 -1.64 -3.91 8.69
C ILE A 55 -1.27 -3.11 7.44
N VAL A 56 -2.20 -2.88 6.51
CA VAL A 56 -1.94 -2.20 5.24
C VAL A 56 -2.83 -0.99 5.04
N GLY A 57 -4.15 -1.14 4.97
CA GLY A 57 -5.04 -0.09 4.51
C GLY A 57 -5.01 1.17 5.35
N LYS A 58 -5.22 1.06 6.66
CA LYS A 58 -5.18 2.21 7.58
C LYS A 58 -3.80 2.89 7.63
N PRO A 59 -2.69 2.16 7.87
CA PRO A 59 -1.38 2.79 7.87
C PRO A 59 -1.01 3.39 6.51
N MET A 60 -1.39 2.76 5.41
CA MET A 60 -1.11 3.30 4.08
C MET A 60 -1.85 4.62 3.84
N ALA A 61 -3.14 4.69 4.18
CA ALA A 61 -3.92 5.92 4.09
C ALA A 61 -3.29 7.06 4.92
N THR A 62 -2.88 6.76 6.15
CA THR A 62 -2.21 7.72 7.03
C THR A 62 -0.90 8.22 6.44
N LEU A 63 -0.09 7.33 5.87
CA LEU A 63 1.20 7.69 5.28
C LEU A 63 1.05 8.52 4.00
N MET A 64 0.09 8.18 3.14
CA MET A 64 -0.15 8.93 1.90
C MET A 64 -0.73 10.33 2.13
N MET A 65 -1.41 10.59 3.24
CA MET A 65 -1.90 11.93 3.58
C MET A 65 -0.88 12.81 4.32
N GLN A 66 0.24 12.24 4.79
CA GLN A 66 1.27 13.03 5.50
C GLN A 66 1.94 14.03 4.56
N LYS A 67 2.22 15.24 5.07
CA LYS A 67 2.99 16.27 4.36
C LYS A 67 4.46 15.87 4.26
N SER A 68 4.75 14.89 3.43
CA SER A 68 6.08 14.33 3.18
C SER A 68 6.14 13.71 1.79
N TYR A 69 7.32 13.45 1.26
CA TYR A 69 7.49 12.71 0.03
C TYR A 69 8.05 11.30 0.32
N PRO A 70 7.45 10.23 -0.20
CA PRO A 70 6.12 10.15 -0.84
C PRO A 70 4.98 10.42 0.16
N GLY A 71 3.92 11.07 -0.30
CA GLY A 71 2.77 11.48 0.52
C GLY A 71 2.14 12.74 -0.02
N ASP A 72 1.53 13.55 0.88
CA ASP A 72 0.85 14.82 0.56
C ASP A 72 -0.29 14.66 -0.47
N CYS A 73 -0.98 13.50 -0.40
CA CYS A 73 -2.11 13.14 -1.24
C CYS A 73 -3.44 13.53 -0.58
N THR A 74 -4.46 13.76 -1.41
CA THR A 74 -5.86 13.59 -0.99
C THR A 74 -6.18 12.10 -0.98
N VAL A 75 -6.59 11.56 0.17
CA VAL A 75 -6.75 10.10 0.32
C VAL A 75 -8.21 9.72 0.55
N THR A 76 -8.69 8.78 -0.26
CA THR A 76 -10.01 8.13 -0.09
C THR A 76 -9.80 6.66 0.29
N VAL A 77 -10.41 6.23 1.40
CA VAL A 77 -10.36 4.82 1.83
C VAL A 77 -11.68 4.13 1.48
N CYS A 78 -11.60 3.08 0.67
CA CYS A 78 -12.74 2.28 0.27
C CYS A 78 -12.71 0.88 0.91
N HIS A 79 -13.89 0.32 1.10
CA HIS A 79 -14.07 -1.01 1.71
C HIS A 79 -15.32 -1.71 1.13
N SER A 80 -15.61 -2.93 1.56
CA SER A 80 -16.70 -3.77 1.05
C SER A 80 -18.12 -3.16 1.12
N ARG A 81 -18.30 -2.10 1.91
CA ARG A 81 -19.58 -1.38 2.03
C ARG A 81 -19.56 -0.01 1.37
N SER A 82 -18.47 0.37 0.72
CA SER A 82 -18.39 1.64 -0.01
C SER A 82 -19.29 1.57 -1.25
N LYS A 83 -20.05 2.64 -1.45
CA LYS A 83 -20.85 2.81 -2.67
C LYS A 83 -19.99 3.47 -3.75
N ASN A 84 -20.38 3.33 -5.01
CA ASN A 84 -19.73 3.99 -6.16
C ASN A 84 -18.21 3.72 -6.26
N LEU A 85 -17.79 2.50 -5.93
CA LEU A 85 -16.39 2.11 -5.86
C LEU A 85 -15.67 2.33 -7.22
N LYS A 86 -16.36 2.00 -8.31
CA LYS A 86 -15.82 2.19 -9.67
C LYS A 86 -15.52 3.66 -9.96
N GLU A 87 -16.41 4.57 -9.63
CA GLU A 87 -16.23 6.01 -9.84
C GLU A 87 -15.07 6.55 -9.01
N MET A 88 -14.96 6.12 -7.75
CA MET A 88 -13.83 6.48 -6.90
C MET A 88 -12.49 6.01 -7.48
N CYS A 89 -12.43 4.77 -7.98
CA CYS A 89 -11.23 4.24 -8.63
C CYS A 89 -10.89 5.00 -9.91
N LEU A 90 -11.89 5.32 -10.75
CA LEU A 90 -11.69 6.09 -11.98
C LEU A 90 -11.21 7.53 -11.73
N SER A 91 -11.52 8.12 -10.58
CA SER A 91 -11.04 9.46 -10.21
C SER A 91 -9.61 9.47 -9.64
N ALA A 92 -9.06 8.30 -9.30
CA ALA A 92 -7.78 8.18 -8.61
C ALA A 92 -6.57 8.32 -9.55
N ASP A 93 -5.55 9.04 -9.11
CA ASP A 93 -4.22 9.07 -9.75
C ASP A 93 -3.39 7.87 -9.29
N ILE A 94 -3.56 7.48 -8.02
CA ILE A 94 -2.85 6.37 -7.40
C ILE A 94 -3.88 5.45 -6.74
N ILE A 95 -3.83 4.16 -7.03
CA ILE A 95 -4.69 3.16 -6.37
C ILE A 95 -3.81 2.13 -5.65
N ILE A 96 -4.05 1.98 -4.36
CA ILE A 96 -3.39 0.97 -3.54
C ILE A 96 -4.42 -0.12 -3.22
N VAL A 97 -4.21 -1.33 -3.72
CA VAL A 97 -5.18 -2.42 -3.64
C VAL A 97 -4.74 -3.42 -2.57
N ALA A 98 -5.53 -3.54 -1.50
CA ALA A 98 -5.24 -4.40 -0.35
C ALA A 98 -6.53 -5.02 0.22
N LEU A 99 -7.28 -5.71 -0.65
CA LEU A 99 -8.58 -6.32 -0.34
C LEU A 99 -8.45 -7.79 0.05
N GLY A 100 -7.45 -8.49 -0.50
CA GLY A 100 -7.34 -9.94 -0.43
C GLY A 100 -8.38 -10.67 -1.28
N VAL A 101 -8.87 -10.03 -2.34
CA VAL A 101 -9.82 -10.58 -3.30
C VAL A 101 -9.15 -10.64 -4.67
N PRO A 102 -8.81 -11.83 -5.17
CA PRO A 102 -8.09 -11.97 -6.44
C PRO A 102 -8.79 -11.31 -7.61
N GLU A 103 -8.02 -10.58 -8.43
CA GLU A 103 -8.45 -9.98 -9.69
C GLU A 103 -9.69 -9.06 -9.55
N PHE A 104 -9.83 -8.41 -8.40
CA PHE A 104 -10.95 -7.51 -8.10
C PHE A 104 -10.92 -6.23 -8.94
N LEU A 105 -9.75 -5.57 -9.01
CA LEU A 105 -9.60 -4.33 -9.79
C LEU A 105 -9.42 -4.65 -11.27
N LYS A 106 -10.40 -4.23 -12.07
CA LYS A 106 -10.46 -4.48 -13.52
C LYS A 106 -10.09 -3.25 -14.33
N GLY A 107 -9.81 -3.44 -15.62
CA GLY A 107 -9.43 -2.36 -16.53
C GLY A 107 -10.49 -1.26 -16.69
N ASP A 108 -11.78 -1.56 -16.54
CA ASP A 108 -12.86 -0.58 -16.60
C ASP A 108 -13.02 0.28 -15.33
N MET A 109 -12.25 -0.02 -14.29
CA MET A 109 -12.21 0.72 -13.02
C MET A 109 -11.01 1.66 -12.91
N VAL A 110 -10.12 1.68 -13.89
CA VAL A 110 -8.86 2.42 -13.81
C VAL A 110 -8.78 3.45 -14.93
N LYS A 111 -8.41 4.68 -14.61
CA LYS A 111 -8.16 5.71 -15.62
C LYS A 111 -6.80 5.53 -16.28
N GLU A 112 -6.66 6.08 -17.49
CA GLU A 112 -5.38 6.12 -18.20
C GLU A 112 -4.29 6.86 -17.38
N GLY A 113 -3.11 6.31 -17.38
CA GLY A 113 -1.95 6.88 -16.71
C GLY A 113 -1.91 6.71 -15.19
N ALA A 114 -2.88 6.02 -14.58
CA ALA A 114 -2.88 5.79 -13.14
C ALA A 114 -1.68 4.95 -12.65
N VAL A 115 -1.32 5.14 -11.40
CA VAL A 115 -0.31 4.32 -10.69
C VAL A 115 -1.02 3.29 -9.83
N ILE A 116 -0.73 2.02 -10.03
CA ILE A 116 -1.40 0.91 -9.34
C ILE A 116 -0.40 0.14 -8.48
N VAL A 117 -0.70 0.05 -7.19
CA VAL A 117 0.08 -0.74 -6.22
C VAL A 117 -0.77 -1.90 -5.73
N ASP A 118 -0.51 -3.09 -6.25
CA ASP A 118 -1.17 -4.33 -5.82
C ASP A 118 -0.43 -4.93 -4.62
N VAL A 119 -1.11 -4.98 -3.49
CA VAL A 119 -0.60 -5.57 -2.24
C VAL A 119 -1.17 -6.96 -2.02
N GLY A 120 -2.20 -7.32 -2.79
CA GLY A 120 -2.88 -8.61 -2.69
C GLY A 120 -1.93 -9.77 -3.00
N THR A 121 -2.02 -10.84 -2.21
CA THR A 121 -1.30 -12.10 -2.46
C THR A 121 -2.19 -13.26 -2.05
N THR A 122 -2.88 -13.84 -3.02
CA THR A 122 -3.75 -14.99 -2.80
C THR A 122 -3.21 -16.20 -3.55
N ARG A 123 -3.20 -17.36 -2.89
CA ARG A 123 -2.84 -18.63 -3.53
C ARG A 123 -4.07 -19.18 -4.25
N MET A 124 -3.98 -19.28 -5.57
CA MET A 124 -5.00 -19.87 -6.42
C MET A 124 -4.53 -21.22 -6.93
N PRO A 125 -5.42 -22.25 -7.00
CA PRO A 125 -5.09 -23.52 -7.61
C PRO A 125 -4.59 -23.32 -9.05
N SER A 126 -3.55 -24.05 -9.45
CA SER A 126 -3.00 -23.98 -10.80
C SER A 126 -2.49 -25.35 -11.24
N SER A 127 -2.96 -25.81 -12.38
CA SER A 127 -2.47 -27.04 -13.04
C SER A 127 -1.15 -26.85 -13.76
N ILE A 128 -0.71 -25.60 -13.98
CA ILE A 128 0.48 -25.27 -14.77
C ILE A 128 1.74 -25.26 -13.90
N THR A 129 1.61 -24.96 -12.61
CA THR A 129 2.76 -24.87 -11.70
C THR A 129 3.07 -26.17 -11.01
N LYS A 130 4.35 -26.52 -10.87
CA LYS A 130 4.78 -27.74 -10.15
C LYS A 130 4.27 -27.82 -8.70
N SER A 131 4.00 -26.67 -8.08
CA SER A 131 3.48 -26.58 -6.71
C SER A 131 1.97 -26.76 -6.60
N GLY A 132 1.24 -26.85 -7.72
CA GLY A 132 -0.23 -26.89 -7.77
C GLY A 132 -0.91 -25.55 -7.46
N PHE A 133 -0.15 -24.45 -7.21
CA PHE A 133 -0.68 -23.13 -6.87
C PHE A 133 0.09 -22.03 -7.59
N LYS A 134 -0.61 -20.97 -7.97
CA LYS A 134 -0.01 -19.70 -8.38
C LYS A 134 -0.38 -18.59 -7.39
N LEU A 135 0.50 -17.60 -7.24
CA LEU A 135 0.17 -16.37 -6.52
C LEU A 135 -0.52 -15.41 -7.48
N THR A 136 -1.64 -14.86 -7.02
CA THR A 136 -2.44 -13.89 -7.79
C THR A 136 -2.66 -12.66 -6.91
N GLY A 137 -2.55 -11.48 -7.49
CA GLY A 137 -2.85 -10.22 -6.83
C GLY A 137 -4.34 -9.91 -6.82
N ASP A 138 -4.67 -8.76 -6.24
CA ASP A 138 -6.04 -8.24 -6.22
C ASP A 138 -6.38 -7.49 -7.52
N VAL A 139 -5.42 -7.30 -8.42
CA VAL A 139 -5.57 -6.60 -9.71
C VAL A 139 -5.60 -7.60 -10.86
N LEU A 140 -6.55 -7.43 -11.78
CA LEU A 140 -6.56 -8.17 -13.06
C LEU A 140 -5.50 -7.58 -13.99
N PHE A 141 -4.27 -8.04 -13.81
CA PHE A 141 -3.05 -7.45 -14.35
C PHE A 141 -3.11 -7.21 -15.88
N ASN A 142 -3.58 -8.19 -16.64
CA ASN A 142 -3.58 -8.11 -18.11
C ASN A 142 -4.52 -7.02 -18.66
N GLU A 143 -5.60 -6.67 -17.94
CA GLU A 143 -6.51 -5.60 -18.35
C GLU A 143 -6.06 -4.23 -17.86
N VAL A 144 -5.41 -4.18 -16.68
CA VAL A 144 -5.05 -2.93 -16.00
C VAL A 144 -3.70 -2.40 -16.46
N ALA A 145 -2.71 -3.27 -16.67
CA ALA A 145 -1.35 -2.89 -17.05
C ALA A 145 -1.24 -2.01 -18.30
N PRO A 146 -2.00 -2.27 -19.40
CA PRO A 146 -1.93 -1.41 -20.60
C PRO A 146 -2.37 0.04 -20.37
N LYS A 147 -3.15 0.29 -19.32
CA LYS A 147 -3.69 1.63 -18.99
C LYS A 147 -2.83 2.41 -18.02
N CYS A 148 -1.98 1.74 -17.27
CA CYS A 148 -1.24 2.33 -16.17
C CYS A 148 0.07 2.95 -16.61
N SER A 149 0.49 4.03 -15.93
CA SER A 149 1.87 4.50 -16.02
C SER A 149 2.83 3.59 -15.25
N TYR A 150 2.36 3.07 -14.10
CA TYR A 150 3.09 2.11 -13.26
C TYR A 150 2.14 1.12 -12.63
N ILE A 151 2.56 -0.13 -12.55
CA ILE A 151 1.83 -1.19 -11.87
C ILE A 151 2.81 -2.17 -11.22
N THR A 152 2.53 -2.58 -9.98
CA THR A 152 3.34 -3.62 -9.33
C THR A 152 2.86 -5.01 -9.75
N PRO A 153 3.77 -5.93 -10.15
CA PRO A 153 3.39 -7.31 -10.45
C PRO A 153 3.17 -8.13 -9.18
N VAL A 154 2.39 -9.18 -9.27
CA VAL A 154 2.26 -10.22 -8.24
C VAL A 154 2.48 -11.59 -8.88
N PRO A 155 3.51 -12.34 -8.47
CA PRO A 155 4.56 -12.00 -7.49
C PRO A 155 5.63 -11.04 -8.01
N GLY A 156 6.45 -10.51 -7.11
CA GLY A 156 7.64 -9.71 -7.46
C GLY A 156 7.55 -8.21 -7.19
N GLY A 157 6.38 -7.68 -6.83
CA GLY A 157 6.17 -6.27 -6.50
C GLY A 157 6.37 -5.95 -5.01
N VAL A 158 5.28 -5.71 -4.28
CA VAL A 158 5.31 -5.28 -2.87
C VAL A 158 5.88 -6.34 -1.93
N GLY A 159 5.71 -7.65 -2.23
CA GLY A 159 6.17 -8.74 -1.37
C GLY A 159 7.66 -8.66 -1.00
N PRO A 160 8.58 -8.65 -1.95
CA PRO A 160 10.02 -8.49 -1.68
C PRO A 160 10.37 -7.23 -0.89
N MET A 161 9.68 -6.11 -1.17
CA MET A 161 9.89 -4.84 -0.46
C MET A 161 9.44 -4.91 0.99
N THR A 162 8.43 -5.71 1.30
CA THR A 162 7.99 -5.99 2.68
C THR A 162 9.11 -6.65 3.48
N ILE A 163 9.80 -7.64 2.90
CA ILE A 163 10.91 -8.34 3.54
C ILE A 163 12.08 -7.37 3.80
N ILE A 164 12.46 -6.59 2.79
CA ILE A 164 13.55 -5.60 2.90
C ILE A 164 13.21 -4.56 3.98
N SER A 165 11.97 -4.09 4.03
CA SER A 165 11.52 -3.13 5.04
C SER A 165 11.58 -3.70 6.46
N LEU A 166 11.23 -4.98 6.63
CA LEU A 166 11.37 -5.67 7.91
C LEU A 166 12.84 -5.76 8.34
N MET A 167 13.74 -6.16 7.43
CA MET A 167 15.18 -6.22 7.71
C MET A 167 15.74 -4.84 8.09
N ARG A 168 15.33 -3.79 7.37
CA ARG A 168 15.72 -2.41 7.69
C ARG A 168 15.24 -1.99 9.08
N ASN A 169 13.99 -2.27 9.43
CA ASN A 169 13.44 -1.98 10.76
C ASN A 169 14.23 -2.72 11.85
N THR A 170 14.56 -3.99 11.64
CA THR A 170 15.36 -4.79 12.56
C THR A 170 16.76 -4.20 12.77
N LEU A 171 17.40 -3.78 11.68
CA LEU A 171 18.72 -3.13 11.75
C LEU A 171 18.69 -1.80 12.52
N LEU A 172 17.66 -0.97 12.26
CA LEU A 172 17.47 0.30 12.97
C LEU A 172 17.22 0.09 14.47
N ALA A 173 16.44 -0.94 14.82
CA ALA A 173 16.22 -1.33 16.22
C ALA A 173 17.54 -1.77 16.87
N GLY A 174 18.31 -2.65 16.23
CA GLY A 174 19.60 -3.13 16.74
C GLY A 174 20.62 -2.02 16.93
N LYS A 175 20.62 -1.02 16.08
CA LYS A 175 21.46 0.18 16.21
C LYS A 175 20.97 1.18 17.24
N LYS A 176 19.89 0.90 17.95
CA LYS A 176 19.21 1.82 18.90
C LYS A 176 18.92 3.21 18.30
N ALA A 177 18.84 3.31 16.97
CA ALA A 177 18.63 4.57 16.27
C ALA A 177 17.25 5.19 16.57
N ILE A 178 16.38 4.45 17.22
CA ILE A 178 15.00 4.79 17.55
C ILE A 178 14.88 5.34 18.98
N TYR A 179 15.90 5.13 19.81
CA TYR A 179 15.88 5.50 21.23
C TYR A 179 16.70 6.77 21.54
N LYS A 180 17.02 7.56 20.51
CA LYS A 180 17.73 8.84 20.65
C LYS A 180 16.80 10.02 20.58
#